data_d663dcb10876cb668e0f469932ee9957
#
_entry.id   d663dcb10876cb668e0f469932ee9957
#
_cell.length_a   1.000
_cell.length_b   1.000
_cell.length_c   1.000
_cell.angle_alpha   90.00
_cell.angle_beta   90.00
_cell.angle_gamma   90.00
#
_symmetry.space_group_name_H-M   'P 1'
#
loop_
_entity.id
_entity.type
_entity.pdbx_description
1 polymer ?
#
loop_
_entity_poly.entity_id
_entity_poly.type
_entity_poly.pdbx_seq_one_letter_code
_entity_poly.pdbx_strand_id
1 'polypeptide(L)'
;MNLDKLKGHVPDKVIEQIPGVMEKFAINTPLRLAHFLAQCGHESGGFRLTKENLNYSAKGLQGIFKKYFPTEAKAKLYERKPEKIANLVYGNRMGNGDEQSGDGAKYCGRGYIQLTGKDNYTAFGKSIGEDILSNPQWVAEKYALLSAAWFFSKNNLHKLADQGATDAVVTSITKRVNGGTIGLADRIKHFKEYHALLS
;
A
#
# COMPACT_ATOMS: atom_id res chain seq x y z
N MET A 1 12.53 -11.33 19.10
CA MET A 1 11.67 -11.85 18.03
C MET A 1 12.56 -12.53 16.98
N ASN A 2 12.25 -13.77 16.63
CA ASN A 2 13.03 -14.53 15.63
C ASN A 2 12.35 -14.44 14.26
N LEU A 3 12.93 -13.67 13.35
CA LEU A 3 12.39 -13.46 12.00
C LEU A 3 12.60 -14.67 11.07
N ASP A 4 13.53 -15.58 11.38
CA ASP A 4 13.74 -16.80 10.57
C ASP A 4 12.50 -17.68 10.52
N LYS A 5 11.64 -17.63 11.54
CA LYS A 5 10.37 -18.34 11.55
C LYS A 5 9.40 -17.91 10.43
N LEU A 6 9.61 -16.74 9.81
CA LEU A 6 8.80 -16.25 8.68
C LEU A 6 9.23 -16.87 7.34
N LYS A 7 10.39 -17.51 7.26
CA LYS A 7 10.88 -18.13 6.02
C LYS A 7 9.88 -19.19 5.53
N GLY A 8 9.61 -19.15 4.23
CA GLY A 8 8.58 -20.01 3.60
C GLY A 8 7.15 -19.49 3.71
N HIS A 9 6.88 -18.50 4.59
CA HIS A 9 5.57 -17.87 4.77
C HIS A 9 5.53 -16.45 4.21
N VAL A 10 6.65 -15.75 4.30
CA VAL A 10 6.87 -14.41 3.77
C VAL A 10 8.10 -14.46 2.85
N PRO A 11 8.10 -13.81 1.69
CA PRO A 11 9.26 -13.82 0.80
C PRO A 11 10.52 -13.27 1.48
N ASP A 12 11.67 -13.88 1.24
CA ASP A 12 12.97 -13.52 1.87
C ASP A 12 13.28 -12.02 1.69
N LYS A 13 13.07 -11.47 0.49
CA LYS A 13 13.24 -10.03 0.20
C LYS A 13 12.39 -9.11 1.08
N VAL A 14 11.30 -9.60 1.64
CA VAL A 14 10.44 -8.84 2.57
C VAL A 14 11.00 -8.98 3.98
N ILE A 15 11.41 -10.19 4.37
CA ILE A 15 12.03 -10.46 5.69
C ILE A 15 13.28 -9.60 5.88
N GLU A 16 14.11 -9.46 4.85
CA GLU A 16 15.32 -8.63 4.85
C GLU A 16 15.05 -7.13 5.11
N GLN A 17 13.84 -6.64 4.77
CA GLN A 17 13.45 -5.25 5.01
C GLN A 17 12.85 -5.00 6.40
N ILE A 18 12.45 -6.06 7.14
CA ILE A 18 11.79 -5.93 8.45
C ILE A 18 12.67 -5.17 9.48
N PRO A 19 13.99 -5.40 9.61
CA PRO A 19 14.79 -4.65 10.56
C PRO A 19 14.70 -3.13 10.37
N GLY A 20 14.74 -2.65 9.14
CA GLY A 20 14.57 -1.22 8.83
C GLY A 20 13.19 -0.66 9.18
N VAL A 21 12.15 -1.48 9.03
CA VAL A 21 10.78 -1.13 9.45
C VAL A 21 10.68 -1.02 10.97
N MET A 22 11.28 -1.97 11.69
CA MET A 22 11.29 -1.99 13.15
C MET A 22 12.00 -0.77 13.72
N GLU A 23 13.14 -0.40 13.14
CA GLU A 23 13.95 0.73 13.56
C GLU A 23 13.24 2.06 13.32
N LYS A 24 12.72 2.28 12.10
CA LYS A 24 12.20 3.59 11.69
C LYS A 24 10.75 3.86 12.12
N PHE A 25 9.92 2.84 12.26
CA PHE A 25 8.46 3.01 12.41
C PHE A 25 7.87 2.29 13.63
N ALA A 26 8.70 1.86 14.59
CA ALA A 26 8.27 1.23 15.84
C ALA A 26 7.34 0.01 15.66
N ILE A 27 7.46 -0.71 14.53
CA ILE A 27 6.75 -1.97 14.29
C ILE A 27 7.66 -3.11 14.81
N ASN A 28 7.94 -3.09 16.10
CA ASN A 28 9.05 -3.81 16.73
C ASN A 28 8.60 -4.87 17.77
N THR A 29 7.32 -5.16 17.87
CA THR A 29 6.80 -6.28 18.67
C THR A 29 6.21 -7.37 17.77
N PRO A 30 6.16 -8.66 18.21
CA PRO A 30 5.52 -9.73 17.47
C PRO A 30 4.08 -9.36 17.03
N LEU A 31 3.32 -8.78 17.94
CA LEU A 31 1.94 -8.38 17.72
C LEU A 31 1.79 -7.31 16.64
N ARG A 32 2.58 -6.22 16.73
CA ARG A 32 2.58 -5.14 15.74
C ARG A 32 3.01 -5.64 14.36
N LEU A 33 4.07 -6.46 14.31
CA LEU A 33 4.59 -6.98 13.07
C LEU A 33 3.61 -7.94 12.40
N ALA A 34 2.95 -8.82 13.17
CA ALA A 34 1.94 -9.73 12.63
C ALA A 34 0.75 -8.98 12.01
N HIS A 35 0.20 -7.98 12.71
CA HIS A 35 -0.86 -7.12 12.15
C HIS A 35 -0.41 -6.40 10.88
N PHE A 36 0.79 -5.83 10.89
CA PHE A 36 1.34 -5.10 9.75
C PHE A 36 1.54 -6.00 8.52
N LEU A 37 2.22 -7.14 8.69
CA LEU A 37 2.46 -8.08 7.60
C LEU A 37 1.17 -8.67 7.03
N ALA A 38 0.15 -8.92 7.87
CA ALA A 38 -1.15 -9.41 7.42
C ALA A 38 -1.84 -8.43 6.47
N GLN A 39 -1.79 -7.14 6.76
CA GLN A 39 -2.32 -6.11 5.87
C GLN A 39 -1.52 -6.03 4.57
N CYS A 40 -0.20 -5.95 4.66
CA CYS A 40 0.69 -5.91 3.49
C CYS A 40 0.52 -7.12 2.59
N GLY A 41 0.46 -8.32 3.17
CA GLY A 41 0.30 -9.57 2.42
C GLY A 41 -1.00 -9.61 1.62
N HIS A 42 -2.10 -9.20 2.25
CA HIS A 42 -3.39 -9.13 1.56
C HIS A 42 -3.39 -8.07 0.44
N GLU A 43 -3.03 -6.81 0.75
CA GLU A 43 -3.08 -5.69 -0.20
C GLU A 43 -2.18 -5.89 -1.42
N SER A 44 -1.10 -6.63 -1.28
CA SER A 44 -0.13 -6.87 -2.35
C SER A 44 -0.24 -8.25 -3.02
N GLY A 45 -1.29 -9.01 -2.71
CA GLY A 45 -1.47 -10.37 -3.25
C GLY A 45 -0.32 -11.31 -2.88
N GLY A 46 0.06 -11.33 -1.59
CA GLY A 46 1.17 -12.13 -1.08
C GLY A 46 2.54 -11.52 -1.40
N PHE A 47 2.68 -10.21 -1.26
CA PHE A 47 3.92 -9.45 -1.50
C PHE A 47 4.44 -9.50 -2.95
N ARG A 48 3.55 -9.77 -3.91
CA ARG A 48 3.90 -9.84 -5.34
C ARG A 48 3.74 -8.50 -6.05
N LEU A 49 2.73 -7.72 -5.68
CA LEU A 49 2.35 -6.48 -6.34
C LEU A 49 2.92 -5.29 -5.56
N THR A 50 3.75 -4.50 -6.22
CA THR A 50 4.37 -3.29 -5.66
C THR A 50 3.95 -2.01 -6.39
N LYS A 51 3.15 -2.13 -7.45
CA LYS A 51 2.60 -1.02 -8.23
C LYS A 51 1.19 -1.36 -8.68
N GLU A 52 0.29 -0.38 -8.65
CA GLU A 52 -1.07 -0.54 -9.14
C GLU A 52 -1.10 -0.80 -10.66
N ASN A 53 -2.07 -1.59 -11.10
CA ASN A 53 -2.31 -1.85 -12.51
C ASN A 53 -3.48 -1.00 -13.01
N LEU A 54 -3.19 0.01 -13.82
CA LEU A 54 -4.17 0.89 -14.45
C LEU A 54 -4.46 0.53 -15.93
N ASN A 55 -4.11 -0.68 -16.34
CA ASN A 55 -4.35 -1.15 -17.72
C ASN A 55 -5.81 -1.61 -17.92
N TYR A 56 -6.74 -0.69 -17.94
CA TYR A 56 -8.17 -0.96 -18.06
C TYR A 56 -8.69 -0.89 -19.49
N SER A 57 -9.69 -1.73 -19.81
CA SER A 57 -10.55 -1.57 -21.00
C SER A 57 -11.53 -0.41 -20.79
N ALA A 58 -12.15 0.08 -21.87
CA ALA A 58 -13.18 1.13 -21.79
C ALA A 58 -14.31 0.74 -20.82
N LYS A 59 -14.78 -0.50 -20.88
CA LYS A 59 -15.80 -1.04 -19.96
C LYS A 59 -15.30 -1.05 -18.51
N GLY A 60 -14.05 -1.45 -18.29
CA GLY A 60 -13.42 -1.42 -16.95
C GLY A 60 -13.33 -0.01 -16.37
N LEU A 61 -12.96 0.98 -17.20
CA LEU A 61 -12.91 2.39 -16.80
C LEU A 61 -14.29 2.93 -16.38
N GLN A 62 -15.34 2.61 -17.13
CA GLN A 62 -16.71 2.99 -16.77
C GLN A 62 -17.21 2.31 -15.51
N GLY A 63 -16.77 1.09 -15.22
CA GLY A 63 -17.14 0.36 -14.00
C GLY A 63 -16.43 0.89 -12.76
N ILE A 64 -15.11 1.08 -12.83
CA ILE A 64 -14.27 1.38 -11.66
C ILE A 64 -14.12 2.89 -11.44
N PHE A 65 -13.98 3.67 -12.51
CA PHE A 65 -13.77 5.11 -12.45
C PHE A 65 -14.92 5.90 -13.05
N LYS A 66 -16.15 5.47 -12.78
CA LYS A 66 -17.40 6.00 -13.36
C LYS A 66 -17.48 7.53 -13.35
N LYS A 67 -17.00 8.18 -12.28
CA LYS A 67 -16.96 9.65 -12.16
C LYS A 67 -16.13 10.30 -13.27
N TYR A 68 -15.04 9.67 -13.68
CA TYR A 68 -14.10 10.20 -14.68
C TYR A 68 -14.45 9.78 -16.10
N PHE A 69 -15.14 8.64 -16.24
CA PHE A 69 -15.51 8.04 -17.52
C PHE A 69 -17.03 7.80 -17.63
N PRO A 70 -17.82 8.89 -17.67
CA PRO A 70 -19.29 8.78 -17.71
C PRO A 70 -19.83 8.24 -19.04
N THR A 71 -19.03 8.31 -20.13
CA THR A 71 -19.43 7.85 -21.47
C THR A 71 -18.41 6.87 -22.04
N GLU A 72 -18.90 5.96 -22.91
CA GLU A 72 -18.03 5.02 -23.61
C GLU A 72 -17.03 5.73 -24.53
N ALA A 73 -17.47 6.78 -25.22
CA ALA A 73 -16.61 7.59 -26.09
C ALA A 73 -15.39 8.13 -25.33
N LYS A 74 -15.61 8.71 -24.12
CA LYS A 74 -14.51 9.19 -23.28
C LYS A 74 -13.63 8.02 -22.82
N ALA A 75 -14.22 6.91 -22.38
CA ALA A 75 -13.46 5.76 -21.90
C ALA A 75 -12.56 5.17 -23.01
N LYS A 76 -13.01 5.11 -24.25
CA LYS A 76 -12.20 4.65 -25.40
C LYS A 76 -10.97 5.50 -25.67
N LEU A 77 -11.00 6.80 -25.38
CA LEU A 77 -9.82 7.68 -25.54
C LEU A 77 -8.69 7.33 -24.57
N TYR A 78 -9.02 6.71 -23.42
CA TYR A 78 -8.10 6.34 -22.36
C TYR A 78 -7.84 4.84 -22.27
N GLU A 79 -8.60 4.02 -22.98
CA GLU A 79 -8.49 2.57 -22.95
C GLU A 79 -7.05 2.10 -23.15
N ARG A 80 -6.58 1.22 -22.28
CA ARG A 80 -5.23 0.65 -22.32
C ARG A 80 -4.08 1.67 -22.28
N LYS A 81 -4.34 2.86 -21.73
CA LYS A 81 -3.36 3.94 -21.60
C LYS A 81 -3.15 4.27 -20.11
N PRO A 82 -2.44 3.42 -19.34
CA PRO A 82 -2.36 3.53 -17.87
C PRO A 82 -1.85 4.89 -17.38
N GLU A 83 -0.89 5.51 -18.06
CA GLU A 83 -0.37 6.84 -17.69
C GLU A 83 -1.43 7.93 -17.86
N LYS A 84 -2.17 7.93 -18.97
CA LYS A 84 -3.28 8.86 -19.18
C LYS A 84 -4.39 8.67 -18.15
N ILE A 85 -4.72 7.42 -17.84
CA ILE A 85 -5.71 7.08 -16.82
C ILE A 85 -5.27 7.63 -15.46
N ALA A 86 -4.02 7.38 -15.06
CA ALA A 86 -3.46 7.90 -13.81
C ALA A 86 -3.51 9.43 -13.75
N ASN A 87 -3.11 10.11 -14.81
CA ASN A 87 -3.08 11.57 -14.87
C ASN A 87 -4.47 12.18 -14.71
N LEU A 88 -5.49 11.58 -15.34
CA LEU A 88 -6.88 12.04 -15.19
C LEU A 88 -7.44 11.73 -13.79
N VAL A 89 -7.25 10.49 -13.30
CA VAL A 89 -7.87 10.03 -12.04
C VAL A 89 -7.24 10.69 -10.82
N TYR A 90 -5.93 10.93 -10.86
CA TYR A 90 -5.16 11.49 -9.74
C TYR A 90 -4.78 12.95 -9.92
N GLY A 91 -5.08 13.56 -11.08
CA GLY A 91 -4.86 14.98 -11.31
C GLY A 91 -5.66 15.86 -10.34
N ASN A 92 -5.09 17.00 -9.95
CA ASN A 92 -5.66 17.97 -8.99
C ASN A 92 -6.02 17.35 -7.62
N ARG A 93 -5.34 16.27 -7.22
CA ARG A 93 -5.59 15.57 -5.96
C ARG A 93 -4.26 15.25 -5.27
N MET A 94 -4.25 15.21 -3.94
CA MET A 94 -3.11 14.76 -3.13
C MET A 94 -1.79 15.50 -3.50
N GLY A 95 -1.87 16.80 -3.80
CA GLY A 95 -0.73 17.62 -4.20
C GLY A 95 -0.26 17.43 -5.65
N ASN A 96 -0.91 16.59 -6.45
CA ASN A 96 -0.63 16.49 -7.88
C ASN A 96 -1.14 17.72 -8.62
N GLY A 97 -0.43 18.13 -9.66
CA GLY A 97 -0.93 19.09 -10.64
C GLY A 97 -2.10 18.50 -11.45
N ASP A 98 -2.53 19.24 -12.48
CA ASP A 98 -3.59 18.79 -13.39
C ASP A 98 -3.19 17.55 -14.23
N GLU A 99 -4.09 17.10 -15.11
CA GLU A 99 -3.83 15.97 -15.99
C GLU A 99 -2.59 16.18 -16.89
N GLN A 100 -2.32 17.41 -17.30
CA GLN A 100 -1.21 17.73 -18.19
C GLN A 100 0.14 17.74 -17.47
N SER A 101 0.15 17.92 -16.15
CA SER A 101 1.38 17.89 -15.33
C SER A 101 2.12 16.56 -15.35
N GLY A 102 1.42 15.46 -15.62
CA GLY A 102 1.98 14.10 -15.52
C GLY A 102 2.15 13.58 -14.09
N ASP A 103 1.82 14.40 -13.07
CA ASP A 103 1.99 14.04 -11.67
C ASP A 103 1.15 12.81 -11.28
N GLY A 104 -0.03 12.62 -11.85
CA GLY A 104 -0.87 11.46 -11.59
C GLY A 104 -0.18 10.13 -11.92
N ALA A 105 0.48 10.03 -13.06
CA ALA A 105 1.24 8.85 -13.46
C ALA A 105 2.56 8.75 -12.68
N LYS A 106 3.22 9.88 -12.45
CA LYS A 106 4.50 9.93 -11.72
C LYS A 106 4.35 9.44 -10.29
N TYR A 107 3.28 9.84 -9.59
CA TYR A 107 3.00 9.53 -8.19
C TYR A 107 1.81 8.58 -8.01
N CYS A 108 1.60 7.66 -8.96
CA CYS A 108 0.58 6.61 -8.88
C CYS A 108 0.87 5.64 -7.72
N GLY A 109 -0.07 4.75 -7.40
CA GLY A 109 0.02 3.83 -6.28
C GLY A 109 1.19 2.86 -6.36
N ARG A 110 2.09 2.91 -5.38
CA ARG A 110 3.23 2.00 -5.22
C ARG A 110 3.41 1.56 -3.78
N GLY A 111 4.18 0.47 -3.58
CA GLY A 111 4.39 -0.16 -2.28
C GLY A 111 3.29 -1.13 -1.90
N TYR A 112 3.47 -1.89 -0.83
CA TYR A 112 2.53 -2.95 -0.42
C TYR A 112 1.20 -2.43 0.13
N ILE A 113 1.14 -1.18 0.59
CA ILE A 113 -0.11 -0.45 0.91
C ILE A 113 -0.11 0.84 0.09
N GLN A 114 -0.22 0.73 -1.17
CA GLN A 114 -0.32 1.73 -2.25
C GLN A 114 -0.15 3.21 -1.83
N LEU A 115 1.10 3.67 -1.63
CA LEU A 115 1.43 5.08 -1.48
C LEU A 115 1.07 5.82 -2.77
N THR A 116 0.19 6.82 -2.70
CA THR A 116 -0.33 7.55 -3.88
C THR A 116 -0.33 9.05 -3.63
N GLY A 117 0.02 9.83 -4.65
CA GLY A 117 -0.03 11.29 -4.66
C GLY A 117 1.24 11.97 -4.17
N LYS A 118 1.53 13.12 -4.78
CA LYS A 118 2.77 13.89 -4.58
C LYS A 118 3.02 14.26 -3.11
N ASP A 119 1.98 14.67 -2.38
CA ASP A 119 2.11 15.02 -0.97
C ASP A 119 2.56 13.81 -0.11
N ASN A 120 1.99 12.63 -0.38
CA ASN A 120 2.37 11.42 0.34
C ASN A 120 3.79 10.96 -0.01
N TYR A 121 4.18 11.05 -1.29
CA TYR A 121 5.56 10.77 -1.71
C TYR A 121 6.56 11.74 -1.06
N THR A 122 6.21 13.03 -0.99
CA THR A 122 7.01 14.06 -0.31
C THR A 122 7.17 13.75 1.18
N ALA A 123 6.06 13.46 1.86
CA ALA A 123 6.07 13.21 3.30
C ALA A 123 6.82 11.90 3.64
N PHE A 124 6.65 10.86 2.83
CA PHE A 124 7.39 9.61 2.97
C PHE A 124 8.89 9.83 2.78
N GLY A 125 9.29 10.49 1.67
CA GLY A 125 10.71 10.80 1.40
C GLY A 125 11.38 11.57 2.54
N LYS A 126 10.71 12.60 3.06
CA LYS A 126 11.19 13.35 4.24
C LYS A 126 11.36 12.46 5.47
N SER A 127 10.45 11.51 5.70
CA SER A 127 10.49 10.64 6.87
C SER A 127 11.65 9.65 6.87
N ILE A 128 12.17 9.31 5.69
CA ILE A 128 13.29 8.37 5.53
C ILE A 128 14.61 9.03 5.10
N GLY A 129 14.58 10.35 4.81
CA GLY A 129 15.76 11.10 4.38
C GLY A 129 16.18 10.84 2.94
N GLU A 130 15.22 10.50 2.04
CA GLU A 130 15.47 10.14 0.65
C GLU A 130 14.73 11.05 -0.34
N ASP A 131 15.32 11.30 -1.50
CA ASP A 131 14.68 12.04 -2.58
C ASP A 131 13.73 11.14 -3.41
N ILE A 132 12.59 10.84 -2.81
CA ILE A 132 11.55 10.01 -3.42
C ILE A 132 10.82 10.75 -4.55
N LEU A 133 10.76 12.08 -4.51
CA LEU A 133 10.10 12.86 -5.56
C LEU A 133 10.83 12.76 -6.92
N SER A 134 12.15 12.76 -6.90
CA SER A 134 12.96 12.56 -8.11
C SER A 134 13.02 11.09 -8.53
N ASN A 135 12.82 10.16 -7.58
CA ASN A 135 12.94 8.72 -7.79
C ASN A 135 11.70 7.96 -7.30
N PRO A 136 10.48 8.26 -7.82
CA PRO A 136 9.25 7.69 -7.30
C PRO A 136 9.16 6.17 -7.48
N GLN A 137 9.86 5.58 -8.44
CA GLN A 137 9.95 4.14 -8.65
C GLN A 137 10.59 3.40 -7.46
N TRP A 138 11.44 4.06 -6.67
CA TRP A 138 12.04 3.45 -5.48
C TRP A 138 11.02 2.98 -4.45
N VAL A 139 9.83 3.58 -4.42
CA VAL A 139 8.74 3.10 -3.55
C VAL A 139 8.36 1.67 -3.89
N ALA A 140 8.35 1.29 -5.17
CA ALA A 140 8.06 -0.09 -5.60
C ALA A 140 9.30 -1.02 -5.51
N GLU A 141 10.48 -0.49 -5.83
CA GLU A 141 11.71 -1.28 -6.02
C GLU A 141 12.48 -1.52 -4.72
N LYS A 142 12.61 -0.48 -3.88
CA LYS A 142 13.45 -0.49 -2.68
C LYS A 142 12.64 -0.39 -1.39
N TYR A 143 11.56 0.36 -1.38
CA TYR A 143 10.87 0.81 -0.17
C TYR A 143 9.42 0.32 -0.07
N ALA A 144 9.07 -0.79 -0.75
CA ALA A 144 7.69 -1.28 -0.78
C ALA A 144 7.15 -1.60 0.62
N LEU A 145 7.95 -2.22 1.48
CA LEU A 145 7.57 -2.50 2.86
C LEU A 145 7.69 -1.24 3.74
N LEU A 146 8.73 -0.45 3.54
CA LEU A 146 8.98 0.74 4.36
C LEU A 146 7.92 1.82 4.15
N SER A 147 7.44 2.01 2.91
CA SER A 147 6.33 2.93 2.61
C SER A 147 5.01 2.49 3.25
N ALA A 148 4.76 1.19 3.29
CA ALA A 148 3.62 0.63 4.00
C ALA A 148 3.74 0.85 5.52
N ALA A 149 4.93 0.70 6.09
CA ALA A 149 5.20 0.96 7.51
C ALA A 149 5.03 2.45 7.87
N TRP A 150 5.45 3.35 7.00
CA TRP A 150 5.18 4.78 7.14
C TRP A 150 3.67 5.07 7.19
N PHE A 151 2.88 4.48 6.28
CA PHE A 151 1.44 4.60 6.30
C PHE A 151 0.84 4.08 7.62
N PHE A 152 1.31 2.92 8.09
CA PHE A 152 0.87 2.30 9.33
C PHE A 152 1.16 3.20 10.54
N SER A 153 2.34 3.80 10.58
CA SER A 153 2.74 4.75 11.63
C SER A 153 1.97 6.06 11.56
N LYS A 154 1.88 6.68 10.37
CA LYS A 154 1.14 7.93 10.13
C LYS A 154 -0.32 7.85 10.56
N ASN A 155 -0.95 6.70 10.40
CA ASN A 155 -2.34 6.45 10.78
C ASN A 155 -2.49 5.86 12.21
N ASN A 156 -1.44 5.81 13.00
CA ASN A 156 -1.40 5.25 14.36
C ASN A 156 -1.92 3.80 14.45
N LEU A 157 -1.74 3.00 13.40
CA LEU A 157 -2.23 1.62 13.34
C LEU A 157 -1.48 0.69 14.31
N HIS A 158 -0.24 1.03 14.66
CA HIS A 158 0.51 0.33 15.71
C HIS A 158 -0.19 0.42 17.08
N LYS A 159 -0.85 1.55 17.39
CA LYS A 159 -1.65 1.70 18.62
C LYS A 159 -2.92 0.84 18.62
N LEU A 160 -3.52 0.63 17.43
CA LEU A 160 -4.61 -0.32 17.29
C LEU A 160 -4.11 -1.76 17.45
N ALA A 161 -2.97 -2.09 16.85
CA ALA A 161 -2.34 -3.40 16.99
C ALA A 161 -2.06 -3.76 18.45
N ASP A 162 -1.62 -2.79 19.27
CA ASP A 162 -1.36 -2.99 20.70
C ASP A 162 -2.60 -3.36 21.54
N GLN A 163 -3.81 -3.19 21.00
CA GLN A 163 -5.06 -3.58 21.67
C GLN A 163 -5.27 -5.09 21.75
N GLY A 164 -4.50 -5.88 21.02
CA GLY A 164 -4.47 -7.32 21.18
C GLY A 164 -4.55 -8.15 19.91
N ALA A 165 -4.53 -9.48 20.09
CA ALA A 165 -4.51 -10.47 19.03
C ALA A 165 -5.92 -10.99 18.70
N THR A 166 -6.88 -10.10 18.51
CA THR A 166 -8.28 -10.47 18.25
C THR A 166 -8.72 -10.13 16.84
N ASP A 167 -9.71 -10.87 16.32
CA ASP A 167 -10.32 -10.61 15.01
C ASP A 167 -10.94 -9.19 14.95
N ALA A 168 -11.41 -8.65 16.10
CA ALA A 168 -11.93 -7.29 16.21
C ALA A 168 -10.83 -6.24 15.95
N VAL A 169 -9.62 -6.44 16.45
CA VAL A 169 -8.47 -5.56 16.20
C VAL A 169 -8.05 -5.63 14.74
N VAL A 170 -7.96 -6.83 14.15
CA VAL A 170 -7.71 -6.99 12.70
C VAL A 170 -8.76 -6.25 11.88
N THR A 171 -10.04 -6.35 12.25
CA THR A 171 -11.16 -5.64 11.60
C THR A 171 -10.98 -4.13 11.67
N SER A 172 -10.62 -3.60 12.84
CA SER A 172 -10.41 -2.16 13.04
C SER A 172 -9.25 -1.63 12.18
N ILE A 173 -8.14 -2.35 12.12
CA ILE A 173 -6.99 -2.01 11.26
C ILE A 173 -7.39 -2.09 9.79
N THR A 174 -8.10 -3.15 9.38
CA THR A 174 -8.58 -3.34 8.00
C THR A 174 -9.42 -2.16 7.54
N LYS A 175 -10.36 -1.70 8.36
CA LYS A 175 -11.21 -0.53 8.06
C LYS A 175 -10.39 0.75 7.86
N ARG A 176 -9.28 0.92 8.57
CA ARG A 176 -8.38 2.07 8.39
C ARG A 176 -7.53 1.96 7.12
N VAL A 177 -7.17 0.75 6.73
CA VAL A 177 -6.34 0.50 5.52
C VAL A 177 -7.14 0.66 4.24
N ASN A 178 -8.34 0.03 4.15
CA ASN A 178 -9.12 0.00 2.90
C ASN A 178 -10.49 0.69 2.95
N GLY A 179 -10.84 1.30 4.06
CA GLY A 179 -12.14 1.98 4.24
C GLY A 179 -13.33 1.05 4.48
N GLY A 180 -13.12 -0.28 4.54
CA GLY A 180 -14.17 -1.28 4.72
C GLY A 180 -13.62 -2.60 5.26
N THR A 181 -14.30 -3.70 4.93
CA THR A 181 -13.94 -5.05 5.38
C THR A 181 -13.63 -6.01 4.24
N ILE A 182 -13.25 -5.48 3.07
CA ILE A 182 -12.87 -6.29 1.91
C ILE A 182 -11.64 -7.13 2.27
N GLY A 183 -11.73 -8.44 2.02
CA GLY A 183 -10.65 -9.38 2.30
C GLY A 183 -10.39 -9.64 3.79
N LEU A 184 -11.33 -9.31 4.68
CA LEU A 184 -11.15 -9.46 6.13
C LEU A 184 -10.78 -10.88 6.55
N ALA A 185 -11.44 -11.90 6.00
CA ALA A 185 -11.15 -13.30 6.34
C ALA A 185 -9.70 -13.69 6.01
N ASP A 186 -9.18 -13.24 4.86
CA ASP A 186 -7.81 -13.49 4.45
C ASP A 186 -6.79 -12.76 5.35
N ARG A 187 -7.09 -11.50 5.72
CA ARG A 187 -6.26 -10.73 6.66
C ARG A 187 -6.20 -11.34 8.06
N ILE A 188 -7.33 -11.87 8.55
CA ILE A 188 -7.41 -12.60 9.83
C ILE A 188 -6.57 -13.88 9.75
N LYS A 189 -6.68 -14.63 8.64
CA LYS A 189 -5.87 -15.84 8.42
C LYS A 189 -4.38 -15.53 8.46
N HIS A 190 -3.93 -14.54 7.69
CA HIS A 190 -2.52 -14.11 7.70
C HIS A 190 -2.06 -13.63 9.06
N PHE A 191 -2.90 -12.85 9.76
CA PHE A 191 -2.56 -12.38 11.10
C PHE A 191 -2.32 -13.55 12.07
N LYS A 192 -3.24 -14.51 12.13
CA LYS A 192 -3.13 -15.69 13.01
C LYS A 192 -1.86 -16.49 12.69
N GLU A 193 -1.57 -16.69 11.42
CA GLU A 193 -0.36 -17.38 10.96
C GLU A 193 0.91 -16.65 11.42
N TYR A 194 1.06 -15.37 11.07
CA TYR A 194 2.26 -14.61 11.39
C TYR A 194 2.42 -14.39 12.90
N HIS A 195 1.32 -14.18 13.62
CA HIS A 195 1.37 -14.02 15.07
C HIS A 195 1.87 -15.31 15.75
N ALA A 196 1.36 -16.47 15.35
CA ALA A 196 1.83 -17.76 15.87
C ALA A 196 3.32 -18.02 15.58
N LEU A 197 3.83 -17.61 14.42
CA LEU A 197 5.24 -17.76 14.05
C LEU A 197 6.15 -16.83 14.87
N LEU A 198 5.70 -15.62 15.17
CA LEU A 198 6.51 -14.56 15.80
C LEU A 198 6.47 -14.60 17.35
N SER A 199 5.42 -15.19 17.92
CA SER A 199 5.29 -15.41 19.37
C SER A 199 6.11 -16.62 19.80
#